data_be8ada113dd9e4b882fb1d816429f3f9
#
_entry.id   be8ada113dd9e4b882fb1d816429f3f9
#
_cell.length_a   1.000
_cell.length_b   1.000
_cell.length_c   1.000
_cell.angle_alpha   90.00
_cell.angle_beta   90.00
_cell.angle_gamma   90.00
#
_symmetry.space_group_name_H-M   'P 1'
#
loop_
_entity.id
_entity.type
_entity.pdbx_description
1 polymer ?
#
loop_
_entity_poly.entity_id
_entity_poly.type
_entity_poly.pdbx_seq_one_letter_code
_entity_poly.pdbx_strand_id
1 'polypeptide(L)'
;LLTDAVSIAVGSLLTVTAIWVMRRPMTLVAFDSDYAAALGYDVRRTDLIMMGIVMAVTVIGLKLVGLILIVALLIIPAATARFWTEKADHLVWGAGFLGAAAGYLGAALSASAPDLPTGPIIVLVAATMFVLSLMLAPARGVLSAVLRHRRFQARVHRRQGLLALAAQHPIREAYTLRILAREGLVRPDGAPTDSGRALAAKISRDERRWDVAREVHQDAG
;
A
#
# COMPACT_ATOMS: atom_id res chain seq x y z
N LEU A 1 21.39 -1.80 34.31
CA LEU A 1 21.08 -2.77 33.26
C LEU A 1 19.72 -3.48 33.49
N LEU A 2 19.51 -4.17 34.65
CA LEU A 2 18.24 -4.84 34.96
C LEU A 2 17.10 -3.87 35.18
N THR A 3 17.34 -2.79 35.89
CA THR A 3 16.36 -1.71 36.15
C THR A 3 15.91 -1.04 34.86
N ASP A 4 16.84 -0.79 33.94
CA ASP A 4 16.52 -0.18 32.63
C ASP A 4 15.70 -1.15 31.75
N ALA A 5 16.08 -2.43 31.72
CA ALA A 5 15.34 -3.45 30.99
C ALA A 5 13.90 -3.61 31.52
N VAL A 6 13.72 -3.62 32.84
CA VAL A 6 12.38 -3.67 33.47
C VAL A 6 11.57 -2.43 33.15
N SER A 7 12.18 -1.25 33.22
CA SER A 7 11.49 0.02 32.89
C SER A 7 11.04 0.05 31.44
N ILE A 8 11.86 -0.42 30.50
CA ILE A 8 11.52 -0.54 29.09
C ILE A 8 10.39 -1.53 28.88
N ALA A 9 10.48 -2.72 29.51
CA ALA A 9 9.45 -3.75 29.38
C ALA A 9 8.09 -3.30 29.92
N VAL A 10 8.07 -2.67 31.09
CA VAL A 10 6.85 -2.12 31.70
C VAL A 10 6.28 -0.99 30.85
N GLY A 11 7.11 -0.04 30.42
CA GLY A 11 6.69 1.07 29.56
C GLY A 11 6.13 0.59 28.22
N SER A 12 6.78 -0.40 27.59
CA SER A 12 6.30 -1.00 26.34
C SER A 12 4.98 -1.72 26.53
N LEU A 13 4.82 -2.50 27.60
CA LEU A 13 3.58 -3.22 27.90
C LEU A 13 2.42 -2.26 28.15
N LEU A 14 2.65 -1.19 28.93
CA LEU A 14 1.65 -0.15 29.17
C LEU A 14 1.24 0.56 27.89
N THR A 15 2.20 0.92 27.04
CA THR A 15 1.94 1.59 25.77
C THR A 15 1.13 0.69 24.82
N VAL A 16 1.54 -0.57 24.65
CA VAL A 16 0.81 -1.53 23.79
C VAL A 16 -0.59 -1.76 24.31
N THR A 17 -0.76 -1.90 25.62
CA THR A 17 -2.07 -2.09 26.25
C THR A 17 -2.97 -0.85 26.05
N ALA A 18 -2.43 0.35 26.23
CA ALA A 18 -3.17 1.60 26.02
C ALA A 18 -3.62 1.73 24.54
N ILE A 19 -2.74 1.46 23.59
CA ILE A 19 -3.06 1.46 22.16
C ILE A 19 -4.14 0.40 21.87
N TRP A 20 -4.01 -0.80 22.41
CA TRP A 20 -4.97 -1.88 22.15
C TRP A 20 -6.38 -1.56 22.67
N VAL A 21 -6.48 -1.01 23.88
CA VAL A 21 -7.75 -0.61 24.49
C VAL A 21 -8.37 0.57 23.74
N MET A 22 -7.56 1.55 23.39
CA MET A 22 -8.02 2.80 22.76
C MET A 22 -7.99 2.77 21.23
N ARG A 23 -7.69 1.65 20.60
CA ARG A 23 -7.55 1.55 19.13
C ARG A 23 -8.76 2.08 18.34
N ARG A 24 -9.99 1.77 18.82
CA ARG A 24 -11.24 2.20 18.15
C ARG A 24 -11.41 3.72 18.17
N PRO A 25 -11.43 4.39 19.36
CA PRO A 25 -11.54 5.84 19.39
C PRO A 25 -10.35 6.55 18.71
N MET A 26 -9.13 6.05 18.87
CA MET A 26 -7.95 6.62 18.21
C MET A 26 -8.06 6.56 16.68
N THR A 27 -8.47 5.41 16.12
CA THR A 27 -8.65 5.28 14.67
C THR A 27 -9.77 6.19 14.17
N LEU A 28 -10.91 6.25 14.85
CA LEU A 28 -12.02 7.12 14.46
C LEU A 28 -11.62 8.59 14.47
N VAL A 29 -11.01 9.06 15.55
CA VAL A 29 -10.58 10.46 15.68
C VAL A 29 -9.50 10.82 14.66
N ALA A 30 -8.57 9.91 14.35
CA ALA A 30 -7.52 10.15 13.38
C ALA A 30 -8.00 10.24 11.92
N PHE A 31 -9.11 9.56 11.56
CA PHE A 31 -9.63 9.55 10.20
C PHE A 31 -10.81 10.51 9.99
N ASP A 32 -11.70 10.63 10.97
CA ASP A 32 -12.88 11.47 10.90
C ASP A 32 -13.28 11.92 12.31
N SER A 33 -12.80 13.09 12.70
CA SER A 33 -13.06 13.69 14.02
C SER A 33 -14.53 14.08 14.20
N ASP A 34 -15.21 14.51 13.13
CA ASP A 34 -16.59 14.96 13.18
C ASP A 34 -17.53 13.76 13.36
N TYR A 35 -17.26 12.67 12.65
CA TYR A 35 -17.98 11.42 12.83
C TYR A 35 -17.75 10.82 14.22
N ALA A 36 -16.52 10.85 14.75
CA ALA A 36 -16.21 10.42 16.09
C ALA A 36 -16.98 11.21 17.16
N ALA A 37 -17.06 12.54 17.01
CA ALA A 37 -17.84 13.41 17.87
C ALA A 37 -19.34 13.09 17.80
N ALA A 38 -19.88 12.84 16.61
CA ALA A 38 -21.28 12.46 16.43
C ALA A 38 -21.64 11.13 17.11
N LEU A 39 -20.67 10.20 17.21
CA LEU A 39 -20.80 8.94 17.96
C LEU A 39 -20.63 9.09 19.49
N GLY A 40 -20.37 10.31 19.99
CA GLY A 40 -20.24 10.60 21.41
C GLY A 40 -18.82 10.39 21.96
N TYR A 41 -17.81 10.22 21.12
CA TYR A 41 -16.42 10.17 21.57
C TYR A 41 -15.91 11.58 21.89
N ASP A 42 -15.19 11.72 23.00
CA ASP A 42 -14.50 12.96 23.36
C ASP A 42 -13.20 13.07 22.51
N VAL A 43 -13.34 13.76 21.36
CA VAL A 43 -12.24 13.95 20.40
C VAL A 43 -11.04 14.59 21.07
N ARG A 44 -11.26 15.63 21.89
CA ARG A 44 -10.18 16.36 22.56
C ARG A 44 -9.37 15.49 23.51
N ARG A 45 -10.06 14.67 24.32
CA ARG A 45 -9.39 13.74 25.24
C ARG A 45 -8.63 12.67 24.50
N THR A 46 -9.22 12.11 23.45
CA THR A 46 -8.56 11.08 22.61
C THR A 46 -7.30 11.64 21.96
N ASP A 47 -7.35 12.85 21.41
CA ASP A 47 -6.22 13.52 20.80
C ASP A 47 -5.11 13.82 21.81
N LEU A 48 -5.45 14.35 22.98
CA LEU A 48 -4.50 14.58 24.08
C LEU A 48 -3.81 13.28 24.54
N ILE A 49 -4.55 12.17 24.61
CA ILE A 49 -3.97 10.88 24.98
C ILE A 49 -3.03 10.38 23.87
N MET A 50 -3.41 10.52 22.61
CA MET A 50 -2.55 10.16 21.46
C MET A 50 -1.24 10.96 21.49
N MET A 51 -1.31 12.28 21.64
CA MET A 51 -0.15 13.15 21.77
C MET A 51 0.69 12.79 22.99
N GLY A 52 0.07 12.52 24.12
CA GLY A 52 0.73 12.11 25.34
C GLY A 52 1.50 10.79 25.20
N ILE A 53 0.94 9.80 24.53
CA ILE A 53 1.61 8.51 24.24
C ILE A 53 2.83 8.73 23.35
N VAL A 54 2.66 9.48 22.26
CA VAL A 54 3.77 9.77 21.33
C VAL A 54 4.88 10.52 22.05
N MET A 55 4.54 11.52 22.85
CA MET A 55 5.51 12.30 23.63
C MET A 55 6.25 11.42 24.65
N ALA A 56 5.53 10.60 25.40
CA ALA A 56 6.12 9.70 26.39
C ALA A 56 7.10 8.69 25.74
N VAL A 57 6.68 8.04 24.64
CA VAL A 57 7.54 7.10 23.91
C VAL A 57 8.76 7.80 23.33
N THR A 58 8.58 9.02 22.79
CA THR A 58 9.69 9.78 22.22
C THR A 58 10.70 10.20 23.28
N VAL A 59 10.26 10.73 24.43
CA VAL A 59 11.14 11.17 25.53
C VAL A 59 11.92 10.00 26.13
N ILE A 60 11.23 8.87 26.38
CA ILE A 60 11.90 7.65 26.89
C ILE A 60 12.88 7.12 25.85
N GLY A 61 12.46 7.03 24.60
CA GLY A 61 13.28 6.53 23.50
C GLY A 61 14.50 7.41 23.22
N LEU A 62 14.34 8.73 23.29
CA LEU A 62 15.45 9.67 23.10
C LEU A 62 16.57 9.44 24.14
N LYS A 63 16.21 9.18 25.38
CA LYS A 63 17.16 8.91 26.47
C LYS A 63 17.89 7.58 26.29
N LEU A 64 17.26 6.58 25.69
CA LEU A 64 17.79 5.23 25.55
C LEU A 64 18.58 5.02 24.26
N VAL A 65 18.08 5.51 23.14
CA VAL A 65 18.60 5.18 21.80
C VAL A 65 19.04 6.39 20.97
N GLY A 66 18.77 7.58 21.46
CA GLY A 66 19.12 8.84 20.81
C GLY A 66 18.14 9.30 19.72
N LEU A 67 18.32 10.55 19.28
CA LEU A 67 17.39 11.27 18.42
C LEU A 67 17.19 10.60 17.05
N ILE A 68 18.29 10.23 16.39
CA ILE A 68 18.25 9.72 15.02
C ILE A 68 17.46 8.40 14.96
N LEU A 69 17.73 7.50 15.90
CA LEU A 69 17.10 6.19 15.92
C LEU A 69 15.61 6.28 16.28
N ILE A 70 15.23 7.12 17.25
CA ILE A 70 13.82 7.23 17.64
C ILE A 70 12.97 7.84 16.52
N VAL A 71 13.47 8.86 15.83
CA VAL A 71 12.76 9.46 14.67
C VAL A 71 12.64 8.46 13.53
N ALA A 72 13.70 7.71 13.23
CA ALA A 72 13.69 6.69 12.21
C ALA A 72 12.68 5.57 12.53
N LEU A 73 12.67 5.05 13.76
CA LEU A 73 11.73 4.01 14.19
C LEU A 73 10.29 4.48 14.29
N LEU A 74 10.04 5.76 14.49
CA LEU A 74 8.69 6.31 14.49
C LEU A 74 8.09 6.38 13.08
N ILE A 75 8.91 6.73 12.09
CA ILE A 75 8.44 7.01 10.73
C ILE A 75 8.56 5.80 9.81
N ILE A 76 9.73 5.15 9.76
CA ILE A 76 10.03 4.13 8.75
C ILE A 76 9.12 2.90 8.85
N PRO A 77 8.88 2.27 10.01
CA PRO A 77 8.01 1.10 10.09
C PRO A 77 6.56 1.40 9.72
N ALA A 78 6.04 2.56 10.12
CA ALA A 78 4.68 2.99 9.79
C ALA A 78 4.53 3.24 8.28
N ALA A 79 5.49 3.93 7.65
CA ALA A 79 5.53 4.14 6.22
C ALA A 79 5.67 2.82 5.46
N THR A 80 6.48 1.89 5.96
CA THR A 80 6.68 0.55 5.38
C THR A 80 5.39 -0.28 5.42
N ALA A 81 4.69 -0.30 6.56
CA ALA A 81 3.44 -1.02 6.71
C ALA A 81 2.34 -0.52 5.75
N ARG A 82 2.34 0.78 5.43
CA ARG A 82 1.38 1.39 4.52
C ARG A 82 1.45 0.88 3.08
N PHE A 83 2.59 0.32 2.66
CA PHE A 83 2.70 -0.32 1.34
C PHE A 83 1.97 -1.66 1.27
N TRP A 84 1.76 -2.33 2.41
CA TRP A 84 1.17 -3.66 2.47
C TRP A 84 -0.33 -3.65 2.73
N THR A 85 -0.85 -2.62 3.40
CA THR A 85 -2.26 -2.57 3.79
C THR A 85 -2.83 -1.15 3.77
N GLU A 86 -4.14 -1.06 3.49
CA GLU A 86 -4.91 0.18 3.58
C GLU A 86 -5.80 0.21 4.84
N LYS A 87 -5.94 -0.93 5.53
CA LYS A 87 -6.76 -1.02 6.75
C LYS A 87 -5.96 -0.55 7.96
N ALA A 88 -6.52 0.40 8.72
CA ALA A 88 -5.87 1.01 9.88
C ALA A 88 -5.41 -0.02 10.94
N ASP A 89 -6.26 -0.99 11.26
CA ASP A 89 -5.93 -2.04 12.23
C ASP A 89 -4.70 -2.86 11.80
N HIS A 90 -4.65 -3.29 10.54
CA HIS A 90 -3.51 -4.04 10.00
C HIS A 90 -2.26 -3.18 9.89
N LEU A 91 -2.41 -1.88 9.67
CA LEU A 91 -1.30 -0.94 9.60
C LEU A 91 -0.59 -0.82 10.94
N VAL A 92 -1.33 -0.69 12.05
CA VAL A 92 -0.77 -0.58 13.40
C VAL A 92 0.02 -1.84 13.75
N TRP A 93 -0.57 -3.03 13.54
CA TRP A 93 0.11 -4.30 13.80
C TRP A 93 1.32 -4.52 12.89
N GLY A 94 1.18 -4.18 11.61
CA GLY A 94 2.25 -4.25 10.63
C GLY A 94 3.43 -3.34 10.98
N ALA A 95 3.15 -2.09 11.36
CA ALA A 95 4.18 -1.14 11.80
C ALA A 95 4.90 -1.62 13.06
N GLY A 96 4.14 -2.13 14.05
CA GLY A 96 4.71 -2.69 15.28
C GLY A 96 5.63 -3.89 14.99
N PHE A 97 5.18 -4.83 14.15
CA PHE A 97 5.98 -5.98 13.75
C PHE A 97 7.25 -5.58 12.99
N LEU A 98 7.14 -4.68 12.01
CA LEU A 98 8.28 -4.21 11.23
C LEU A 98 9.28 -3.44 12.10
N GLY A 99 8.81 -2.61 13.04
CA GLY A 99 9.68 -1.90 13.99
C GLY A 99 10.42 -2.85 14.93
N ALA A 100 9.71 -3.84 15.48
CA ALA A 100 10.31 -4.87 16.33
C ALA A 100 11.34 -5.73 15.54
N ALA A 101 11.01 -6.13 14.31
CA ALA A 101 11.92 -6.87 13.45
C ALA A 101 13.17 -6.06 13.09
N ALA A 102 13.02 -4.77 12.74
CA ALA A 102 14.15 -3.89 12.46
C ALA A 102 15.06 -3.71 13.69
N GLY A 103 14.46 -3.51 14.87
CA GLY A 103 15.19 -3.39 16.12
C GLY A 103 15.96 -4.67 16.46
N TYR A 104 15.29 -5.83 16.39
CA TYR A 104 15.91 -7.12 16.69
C TYR A 104 17.03 -7.46 15.70
N LEU A 105 16.76 -7.39 14.39
CA LEU A 105 17.77 -7.72 13.38
C LEU A 105 18.93 -6.73 13.39
N GLY A 106 18.67 -5.45 13.58
CA GLY A 106 19.72 -4.43 13.67
C GLY A 106 20.60 -4.61 14.91
N ALA A 107 20.01 -4.92 16.07
CA ALA A 107 20.76 -5.22 17.28
C ALA A 107 21.59 -6.51 17.14
N ALA A 108 21.01 -7.57 16.55
CA ALA A 108 21.72 -8.81 16.29
C ALA A 108 22.90 -8.62 15.33
N LEU A 109 22.73 -7.84 14.26
CA LEU A 109 23.82 -7.49 13.34
C LEU A 109 24.89 -6.65 14.03
N SER A 110 24.50 -5.67 14.86
CA SER A 110 25.47 -4.89 15.63
C SER A 110 26.29 -5.74 16.60
N ALA A 111 25.68 -6.73 17.22
CA ALA A 111 26.35 -7.64 18.14
C ALA A 111 27.29 -8.65 17.44
N SER A 112 27.21 -8.79 16.12
CA SER A 112 28.02 -9.78 15.37
C SER A 112 29.47 -9.30 15.09
N ALA A 113 29.76 -7.99 15.26
CA ALA A 113 31.11 -7.46 15.07
C ALA A 113 31.42 -6.39 16.15
N PRO A 114 32.67 -6.34 16.63
CA PRO A 114 33.10 -5.33 17.60
C PRO A 114 33.04 -3.92 17.00
N ASP A 115 32.74 -2.93 17.83
CA ASP A 115 32.74 -1.49 17.51
C ASP A 115 31.68 -1.03 16.51
N LEU A 116 30.64 -1.85 16.21
CA LEU A 116 29.55 -1.39 15.37
C LEU A 116 28.50 -0.59 16.16
N PRO A 117 28.19 0.64 15.74
CA PRO A 117 27.21 1.48 16.44
C PRO A 117 25.79 0.95 16.21
N THR A 118 25.13 0.46 17.25
CA THR A 118 23.82 -0.21 17.18
C THR A 118 22.73 0.67 16.59
N GLY A 119 22.69 1.97 16.96
CA GLY A 119 21.67 2.91 16.46
C GLY A 119 21.65 3.04 14.93
N PRO A 120 22.76 3.44 14.31
CA PRO A 120 22.86 3.52 12.86
C PRO A 120 22.56 2.21 12.11
N ILE A 121 22.95 1.05 12.69
CA ILE A 121 22.67 -0.25 12.05
C ILE A 121 21.17 -0.56 12.05
N ILE A 122 20.48 -0.32 13.16
CA ILE A 122 19.01 -0.49 13.21
C ILE A 122 18.34 0.41 12.17
N VAL A 123 18.76 1.66 12.02
CA VAL A 123 18.24 2.56 11.00
C VAL A 123 18.49 2.03 9.59
N LEU A 124 19.67 1.50 9.32
CA LEU A 124 20.04 0.93 8.04
C LEU A 124 19.17 -0.32 7.71
N VAL A 125 18.95 -1.18 8.68
CA VAL A 125 18.05 -2.35 8.53
C VAL A 125 16.62 -1.90 8.26
N ALA A 126 16.10 -0.93 9.03
CA ALA A 126 14.77 -0.38 8.81
C ALA A 126 14.63 0.26 7.42
N ALA A 127 15.64 1.04 6.98
CA ALA A 127 15.67 1.64 5.65
C ALA A 127 15.72 0.56 4.55
N THR A 128 16.48 -0.50 4.73
CA THR A 128 16.53 -1.63 3.79
C THR A 128 15.17 -2.32 3.69
N MET A 129 14.51 -2.60 4.81
CA MET A 129 13.16 -3.17 4.84
C MET A 129 12.14 -2.24 4.13
N PHE A 130 12.28 -0.92 4.31
CA PHE A 130 11.45 0.05 3.61
C PHE A 130 11.65 -0.02 2.09
N VAL A 131 12.89 0.01 1.61
CA VAL A 131 13.21 -0.06 0.17
C VAL A 131 12.72 -1.38 -0.43
N LEU A 132 12.93 -2.50 0.25
CA LEU A 132 12.41 -3.79 -0.19
C LEU A 132 10.87 -3.80 -0.24
N SER A 133 10.22 -3.24 0.75
CA SER A 133 8.76 -3.10 0.76
C SER A 133 8.27 -2.18 -0.35
N LEU A 134 8.94 -1.08 -0.61
CA LEU A 134 8.64 -0.17 -1.73
C LEU A 134 8.71 -0.89 -3.08
N MET A 135 9.67 -1.79 -3.24
CA MET A 135 9.83 -2.57 -4.48
C MET A 135 8.78 -3.69 -4.61
N LEU A 136 8.58 -4.47 -3.55
CA LEU A 136 7.86 -5.75 -3.57
C LEU A 136 6.38 -5.65 -3.18
N ALA A 137 5.96 -4.58 -2.51
CA ALA A 137 4.60 -4.50 -1.96
C ALA A 137 3.51 -4.59 -3.05
N PRO A 138 2.49 -5.45 -2.87
CA PRO A 138 1.45 -5.69 -3.88
C PRO A 138 0.49 -4.51 -4.02
N ALA A 139 0.24 -3.75 -2.95
CA ALA A 139 -0.74 -2.67 -2.95
C ALA A 139 -0.21 -1.38 -3.63
N ARG A 140 1.00 -0.95 -3.27
CA ARG A 140 1.58 0.34 -3.70
C ARG A 140 3.05 0.25 -4.12
N GLY A 141 3.59 -0.96 -4.32
CA GLY A 141 4.97 -1.15 -4.74
C GLY A 141 5.21 -0.69 -6.18
N VAL A 142 6.42 -0.23 -6.45
CA VAL A 142 6.82 0.24 -7.79
C VAL A 142 6.66 -0.86 -8.83
N LEU A 143 7.07 -2.08 -8.49
CA LEU A 143 6.95 -3.24 -9.38
C LEU A 143 5.49 -3.57 -9.70
N SER A 144 4.62 -3.53 -8.69
CA SER A 144 3.18 -3.77 -8.88
C SER A 144 2.52 -2.67 -9.73
N ALA A 145 2.95 -1.41 -9.59
CA ALA A 145 2.47 -0.30 -10.40
C ALA A 145 2.87 -0.46 -11.88
N VAL A 146 4.13 -0.82 -12.15
CA VAL A 146 4.62 -1.08 -13.51
C VAL A 146 3.89 -2.28 -14.14
N LEU A 147 3.74 -3.38 -13.41
CA LEU A 147 3.01 -4.56 -13.90
C LEU A 147 1.53 -4.27 -14.16
N ARG A 148 0.89 -3.50 -13.29
CA ARG A 148 -0.51 -3.07 -13.45
C ARG A 148 -0.66 -2.14 -14.66
N HIS A 149 0.27 -1.20 -14.84
CA HIS A 149 0.28 -0.32 -16.00
C HIS A 149 0.42 -1.10 -17.31
N ARG A 150 1.36 -2.04 -17.38
CA ARG A 150 1.53 -2.93 -18.55
C ARG A 150 0.28 -3.77 -18.83
N ARG A 151 -0.35 -4.34 -17.79
CA ARG A 151 -1.60 -5.12 -17.93
C ARG A 151 -2.79 -4.23 -18.34
N PHE A 152 -2.83 -2.99 -17.87
CA PHE A 152 -3.85 -2.03 -18.26
C PHE A 152 -3.69 -1.63 -19.73
N GLN A 153 -2.48 -1.25 -20.15
CA GLN A 153 -2.15 -0.95 -21.54
C GLN A 153 -2.53 -2.12 -22.46
N ALA A 154 -2.15 -3.34 -22.10
CA ALA A 154 -2.49 -4.52 -22.90
C ALA A 154 -4.02 -4.69 -23.05
N ARG A 155 -4.80 -4.44 -21.99
CA ARG A 155 -6.28 -4.50 -22.05
C ARG A 155 -6.90 -3.41 -22.94
N VAL A 156 -6.37 -2.19 -22.84
CA VAL A 156 -6.83 -1.05 -23.66
C VAL A 156 -6.55 -1.33 -25.14
N HIS A 157 -5.31 -1.68 -25.48
CA HIS A 157 -4.94 -2.00 -26.87
C HIS A 157 -5.70 -3.19 -27.43
N ARG A 158 -5.92 -4.23 -26.61
CA ARG A 158 -6.74 -5.37 -27.00
C ARG A 158 -8.17 -4.95 -27.34
N ARG A 159 -8.80 -4.12 -26.49
CA ARG A 159 -10.18 -3.63 -26.73
C ARG A 159 -10.23 -2.74 -27.99
N GLN A 160 -9.30 -1.79 -28.13
CA GLN A 160 -9.22 -0.91 -29.29
C GLN A 160 -9.00 -1.71 -30.58
N GLY A 161 -8.11 -2.72 -30.56
CA GLY A 161 -7.89 -3.57 -31.71
C GLY A 161 -9.11 -4.39 -32.11
N LEU A 162 -9.88 -4.92 -31.14
CA LEU A 162 -11.10 -5.65 -31.43
C LEU A 162 -12.22 -4.74 -31.96
N LEU A 163 -12.32 -3.50 -31.49
CA LEU A 163 -13.25 -2.51 -32.03
C LEU A 163 -12.85 -2.08 -33.45
N ALA A 164 -11.56 -1.92 -33.73
CA ALA A 164 -11.06 -1.65 -35.08
C ALA A 164 -11.39 -2.82 -36.04
N LEU A 165 -11.24 -4.07 -35.59
CA LEU A 165 -11.67 -5.24 -36.37
C LEU A 165 -13.19 -5.27 -36.62
N ALA A 166 -14.01 -4.91 -35.64
CA ALA A 166 -15.45 -4.82 -35.80
C ALA A 166 -15.87 -3.74 -36.78
N ALA A 167 -15.14 -2.61 -36.78
CA ALA A 167 -15.36 -1.48 -37.73
C ALA A 167 -14.67 -1.68 -39.09
N GLN A 168 -14.01 -2.83 -39.31
CA GLN A 168 -13.25 -3.11 -40.54
C GLN A 168 -12.12 -2.09 -40.82
N HIS A 169 -11.61 -1.43 -39.77
CA HIS A 169 -10.49 -0.51 -39.89
C HIS A 169 -9.15 -1.25 -39.76
N PRO A 170 -8.13 -0.88 -40.54
CA PRO A 170 -6.80 -1.48 -40.43
C PRO A 170 -6.15 -1.13 -39.10
N ILE A 171 -5.62 -2.13 -38.39
CA ILE A 171 -4.88 -1.94 -37.15
C ILE A 171 -3.47 -1.48 -37.53
N ARG A 172 -3.15 -0.19 -37.32
CA ARG A 172 -1.84 0.41 -37.66
C ARG A 172 -0.79 0.22 -36.56
N GLU A 173 -1.19 -0.04 -35.33
CA GLU A 173 -0.28 -0.16 -34.21
C GLU A 173 0.32 -1.56 -34.10
N ALA A 174 1.65 -1.66 -34.26
CA ALA A 174 2.38 -2.92 -34.17
C ALA A 174 2.25 -3.61 -32.80
N TYR A 175 2.05 -2.86 -31.72
CA TYR A 175 1.84 -3.42 -30.37
C TYR A 175 0.48 -4.12 -30.24
N THR A 176 -0.57 -3.50 -30.74
CA THR A 176 -1.94 -4.05 -30.79
C THR A 176 -1.99 -5.31 -31.63
N LEU A 177 -1.36 -5.32 -32.81
CA LEU A 177 -1.24 -6.51 -33.67
C LEU A 177 -0.52 -7.66 -32.96
N ARG A 178 0.58 -7.41 -32.26
CA ARG A 178 1.30 -8.45 -31.50
C ARG A 178 0.47 -9.07 -30.40
N ILE A 179 -0.32 -8.27 -29.68
CA ILE A 179 -1.21 -8.78 -28.63
C ILE A 179 -2.28 -9.68 -29.23
N LEU A 180 -2.98 -9.21 -30.26
CA LEU A 180 -4.05 -9.97 -30.90
C LEU A 180 -3.53 -11.24 -31.61
N ALA A 181 -2.34 -11.17 -32.20
CA ALA A 181 -1.70 -12.33 -32.81
C ALA A 181 -1.29 -13.39 -31.78
N ARG A 182 -0.78 -12.98 -30.60
CA ARG A 182 -0.48 -13.90 -29.48
C ARG A 182 -1.72 -14.62 -28.95
N GLU A 183 -2.86 -13.96 -28.97
CA GLU A 183 -4.15 -14.53 -28.57
C GLU A 183 -4.84 -15.32 -29.70
N GLY A 184 -4.22 -15.42 -30.88
CA GLY A 184 -4.77 -16.12 -32.02
C GLY A 184 -6.00 -15.44 -32.65
N LEU A 185 -6.22 -14.15 -32.37
CA LEU A 185 -7.36 -13.39 -32.86
C LEU A 185 -7.11 -12.74 -34.22
N VAL A 186 -5.85 -12.57 -34.57
CA VAL A 186 -5.39 -12.01 -35.86
C VAL A 186 -4.25 -12.86 -36.38
N ARG A 187 -4.20 -13.06 -37.71
CA ARG A 187 -3.08 -13.71 -38.39
C ARG A 187 -1.87 -12.78 -38.48
N PRO A 188 -0.66 -13.31 -38.83
CA PRO A 188 0.53 -12.48 -39.00
C PRO A 188 0.39 -11.42 -40.10
N ASP A 189 -0.47 -11.64 -41.07
CA ASP A 189 -0.82 -10.72 -42.16
C ASP A 189 -1.80 -9.61 -41.76
N GLY A 190 -2.24 -9.60 -40.49
CA GLY A 190 -3.23 -8.63 -39.96
C GLY A 190 -4.69 -9.00 -40.19
N ALA A 191 -4.98 -10.11 -40.89
CA ALA A 191 -6.33 -10.56 -41.14
C ALA A 191 -6.97 -11.19 -39.89
N PRO A 192 -8.25 -10.89 -39.58
CA PRO A 192 -8.92 -11.45 -38.41
C PRO A 192 -9.20 -12.96 -38.60
N THR A 193 -8.98 -13.73 -37.54
CA THR A 193 -9.40 -15.14 -37.46
C THR A 193 -10.91 -15.24 -37.20
N ASP A 194 -11.50 -16.44 -37.32
CA ASP A 194 -12.92 -16.63 -37.04
C ASP A 194 -13.25 -16.31 -35.56
N SER A 195 -12.35 -16.70 -34.65
CA SER A 195 -12.44 -16.34 -33.23
C SER A 195 -12.31 -14.84 -33.01
N GLY A 196 -11.42 -14.17 -33.74
CA GLY A 196 -11.26 -12.72 -33.71
C GLY A 196 -12.52 -11.98 -34.18
N ARG A 197 -13.13 -12.42 -35.27
CA ARG A 197 -14.41 -11.89 -35.80
C ARG A 197 -15.56 -12.07 -34.81
N ALA A 198 -15.70 -13.25 -34.22
CA ALA A 198 -16.74 -13.54 -33.25
C ALA A 198 -16.62 -12.67 -31.99
N LEU A 199 -15.40 -12.50 -31.48
CA LEU A 199 -15.14 -11.69 -30.30
C LEU A 199 -15.31 -10.19 -30.58
N ALA A 200 -14.87 -9.71 -31.74
CA ALA A 200 -15.06 -8.32 -32.17
C ALA A 200 -16.55 -7.97 -32.29
N ALA A 201 -17.36 -8.86 -32.87
CA ALA A 201 -18.81 -8.70 -32.96
C ALA A 201 -19.50 -8.69 -31.60
N LYS A 202 -19.00 -9.48 -30.62
CA LYS A 202 -19.51 -9.47 -29.24
C LYS A 202 -19.24 -8.13 -28.57
N ILE A 203 -17.99 -7.67 -28.60
CA ILE A 203 -17.59 -6.38 -27.97
C ILE A 203 -18.35 -5.21 -28.59
N SER A 204 -18.50 -5.17 -29.91
CA SER A 204 -19.27 -4.12 -30.59
C SER A 204 -20.76 -4.11 -30.18
N ARG A 205 -21.37 -5.28 -29.93
CA ARG A 205 -22.73 -5.37 -29.41
C ARG A 205 -22.84 -4.87 -27.97
N ASP A 206 -21.88 -5.22 -27.12
CA ASP A 206 -21.84 -4.79 -25.73
C ASP A 206 -21.64 -3.25 -25.65
N GLU A 207 -20.79 -2.67 -26.51
CA GLU A 207 -20.57 -1.22 -26.58
C GLU A 207 -21.88 -0.49 -26.94
N ARG A 208 -22.59 -0.93 -27.98
CA ARG A 208 -23.88 -0.36 -28.37
C ARG A 208 -24.92 -0.40 -27.24
N ARG A 209 -24.94 -1.49 -26.45
CA ARG A 209 -25.82 -1.56 -25.27
C ARG A 209 -25.50 -0.53 -24.22
N TRP A 210 -24.22 -0.27 -24.01
CA TRP A 210 -23.77 0.76 -23.07
C TRP A 210 -24.05 2.19 -23.58
N ASP A 211 -23.97 2.43 -24.88
CA ASP A 211 -24.30 3.74 -25.46
C ASP A 211 -25.79 4.05 -25.30
N VAL A 212 -26.65 3.09 -25.64
CA VAL A 212 -28.10 3.23 -25.43
C VAL A 212 -28.44 3.45 -23.94
N ALA A 213 -27.80 2.72 -23.02
CA ALA A 213 -28.03 2.90 -21.59
C ALA A 213 -27.58 4.28 -21.10
N ARG A 214 -26.51 4.87 -21.67
CA ARG A 214 -26.06 6.23 -21.36
C ARG A 214 -27.01 7.29 -21.87
N GLU A 215 -27.52 7.16 -23.09
CA GLU A 215 -28.51 8.06 -23.66
C GLU A 215 -29.78 8.09 -22.81
N VAL A 216 -30.31 6.94 -22.43
CA VAL A 216 -31.51 6.84 -21.57
C VAL A 216 -31.29 7.50 -20.19
N HIS A 217 -30.07 7.42 -19.62
CA HIS A 217 -29.80 8.08 -18.35
C HIS A 217 -29.58 9.59 -18.47
N GLN A 218 -29.13 10.09 -19.63
CA GLN A 218 -28.99 11.53 -19.88
C GLN A 218 -30.33 12.21 -20.16
N ASP A 219 -31.29 11.48 -20.78
CA ASP A 219 -32.63 12.03 -21.08
C ASP A 219 -33.58 11.97 -19.85
N ALA A 220 -33.19 11.27 -18.78
CA ALA A 220 -33.98 11.12 -17.55
C ALA A 220 -33.60 12.08 -16.40
N GLY A 221 -32.63 12.95 -16.57
CA GLY A 221 -32.15 13.92 -15.59
C GLY A 221 -32.22 15.35 -16.07
#